data_aa4346c828b1934c3f36a5dcdfdc89fe
#
_entry.id   aa4346c828b1934c3f36a5dcdfdc89fe
#
_cell.length_a   1.000
_cell.length_b   1.000
_cell.length_c   1.000
_cell.angle_alpha   90.00
_cell.angle_beta   90.00
_cell.angle_gamma   90.00
#
_symmetry.space_group_name_H-M   'P 1'
#
loop_
_entity.id
_entity.type
_entity.pdbx_description
1 polymer ?
#
loop_
_entity_poly.entity_id
_entity_poly.type
_entity_poly.pdbx_seq_one_letter_code
_entity_poly.pdbx_strand_id
1 'polypeptide(L)'
;MKKLLTLALAALMCVFAVAAMADTVSIDRTLELQFVPSKDADVIITGTKNLPELLKAALLEQGYDVKDINITVGTNYEATGEAMAAGTVDLGWLPGGTYALFSDDVDVILTATRAGLSNDSEDPKTWNGDANKTLKNGPQVTFYRSLIYATPSAYGKELAAKVNAGEELTWDDLSKANWAVLKNSSSAGYIYPTLWLQDHYEKKITDLPNVITLAGYGDAFAQAAAEAVDIIVCYADGRNDYEAAWTLPTGQNDETGKAGMGRTDSIWNELNVIGVTPGIYNDTVSITKANADVYNPEFIAAMQQALINVINTPEGQEIFSVYSHTGYAVATDADYDGARAALKVAQ
;
A
#
# COMPACT_ATOMS: atom_id res chain seq x y z
N MET A 1 18.74 -63.60 -49.51
CA MET A 1 18.60 -62.17 -49.20
C MET A 1 18.20 -62.07 -47.75
N LYS A 2 19.19 -61.88 -46.87
CA LYS A 2 19.01 -61.88 -45.43
C LYS A 2 18.94 -60.44 -44.99
N LYS A 3 17.81 -60.03 -44.34
CA LYS A 3 17.65 -58.72 -43.69
C LYS A 3 18.27 -58.80 -42.29
N LEU A 4 19.34 -58.06 -42.05
CA LEU A 4 19.88 -57.83 -40.71
C LEU A 4 19.03 -56.75 -40.03
N LEU A 5 18.46 -57.13 -38.89
CA LEU A 5 17.76 -56.25 -37.98
C LEU A 5 18.80 -55.76 -36.95
N THR A 6 19.14 -54.50 -37.00
CA THR A 6 20.06 -53.88 -36.01
C THR A 6 19.18 -53.29 -34.91
N LEU A 7 19.26 -53.88 -33.72
CA LEU A 7 18.62 -53.37 -32.51
C LEU A 7 19.53 -52.28 -31.94
N ALA A 8 19.09 -51.03 -31.99
CA ALA A 8 19.74 -49.94 -31.29
C ALA A 8 19.21 -49.89 -29.82
N LEU A 9 20.04 -50.25 -28.87
CA LEU A 9 19.78 -50.14 -27.45
C LEU A 9 20.02 -48.69 -27.05
N ALA A 10 18.94 -47.90 -26.88
CA ALA A 10 19.02 -46.57 -26.32
C ALA A 10 19.17 -46.69 -24.79
N ALA A 11 20.39 -46.51 -24.32
CA ALA A 11 20.67 -46.36 -22.89
C ALA A 11 20.13 -45.00 -22.44
N LEU A 12 18.99 -45.02 -21.74
CA LEU A 12 18.43 -43.85 -21.03
C LEU A 12 19.32 -43.57 -19.82
N MET A 13 20.31 -42.68 -19.99
CA MET A 13 21.02 -42.14 -18.83
C MET A 13 20.05 -41.22 -18.08
N CYS A 14 19.48 -41.71 -16.98
CA CYS A 14 18.90 -40.89 -15.94
C CYS A 14 20.07 -40.11 -15.26
N VAL A 15 20.30 -38.92 -15.71
CA VAL A 15 21.12 -37.97 -14.95
C VAL A 15 20.27 -37.58 -13.74
N PHE A 16 20.50 -38.26 -12.62
CA PHE A 16 20.12 -37.71 -11.33
C PHE A 16 21.00 -36.49 -11.13
N ALA A 17 20.45 -35.30 -11.36
CA ALA A 17 21.00 -34.08 -10.79
C ALA A 17 20.91 -34.25 -9.28
N VAL A 18 21.99 -34.70 -8.65
CA VAL A 18 22.19 -34.49 -7.22
C VAL A 18 22.30 -32.97 -7.08
N ALA A 19 21.20 -32.32 -6.72
CA ALA A 19 21.28 -30.97 -6.18
C ALA A 19 22.24 -31.10 -5.00
N ALA A 20 23.45 -30.53 -5.14
CA ALA A 20 24.31 -30.31 -3.99
C ALA A 20 23.45 -29.53 -3.00
N MET A 21 23.11 -30.16 -1.87
CA MET A 21 22.53 -29.44 -0.75
C MET A 21 23.61 -28.44 -0.36
N ALA A 22 23.43 -27.18 -0.71
CA ALA A 22 24.23 -26.11 -0.16
C ALA A 22 24.17 -26.25 1.36
N ASP A 23 25.32 -26.10 2.04
CA ASP A 23 25.32 -26.15 3.50
C ASP A 23 24.32 -25.11 4.01
N THR A 24 23.37 -25.56 4.85
CA THR A 24 22.36 -24.70 5.44
C THR A 24 23.04 -23.70 6.37
N VAL A 25 22.80 -22.41 6.17
CA VAL A 25 23.31 -21.36 7.04
C VAL A 25 22.40 -21.25 8.26
N SER A 26 22.97 -21.37 9.46
CA SER A 26 22.21 -21.24 10.72
C SER A 26 22.23 -19.80 11.20
N ILE A 27 21.05 -19.30 11.57
CA ILE A 27 20.87 -18.04 12.31
C ILE A 27 20.44 -18.39 13.74
N ASP A 28 21.43 -18.42 14.66
CA ASP A 28 21.27 -18.90 16.04
C ASP A 28 20.61 -17.89 16.98
N ARG A 29 19.80 -16.98 16.45
CA ARG A 29 19.02 -16.01 17.22
C ARG A 29 17.60 -15.90 16.70
N THR A 30 16.73 -15.26 17.47
CA THR A 30 15.41 -14.85 17.00
C THR A 30 15.54 -13.72 15.99
N LEU A 31 14.84 -13.82 14.87
CA LEU A 31 14.60 -12.69 13.97
C LEU A 31 13.43 -11.87 14.50
N GLU A 32 13.65 -10.59 14.67
CA GLU A 32 12.63 -9.65 15.14
C GLU A 32 11.97 -8.96 13.95
N LEU A 33 10.69 -9.25 13.74
CA LEU A 33 9.86 -8.68 12.69
C LEU A 33 8.83 -7.73 13.29
N GLN A 34 8.60 -6.57 12.66
CA GLN A 34 7.66 -5.61 13.20
C GLN A 34 6.73 -5.04 12.12
N PHE A 35 5.45 -5.03 12.43
CA PHE A 35 4.43 -4.34 11.66
C PHE A 35 4.15 -2.95 12.24
N VAL A 36 3.84 -1.98 11.37
CA VAL A 36 3.34 -0.67 11.82
C VAL A 36 1.88 -0.78 12.25
N PRO A 37 1.39 0.07 13.18
CA PRO A 37 0.00 0.02 13.68
C PRO A 37 -0.98 0.68 12.70
N SER A 38 -1.12 0.13 11.48
CA SER A 38 -2.10 0.59 10.50
C SER A 38 -3.52 0.15 10.82
N LYS A 39 -3.65 -0.83 11.73
CA LYS A 39 -4.88 -1.33 12.36
C LYS A 39 -4.59 -1.59 13.84
N ASP A 40 -5.62 -1.97 14.60
CA ASP A 40 -5.45 -2.37 16.00
C ASP A 40 -4.40 -3.47 16.14
N ALA A 41 -3.49 -3.33 17.10
CA ALA A 41 -2.38 -4.25 17.29
C ALA A 41 -2.83 -5.71 17.47
N ASP A 42 -3.91 -5.95 18.22
CA ASP A 42 -4.46 -7.28 18.43
C ASP A 42 -4.97 -7.93 17.13
N VAL A 43 -5.50 -7.13 16.20
CA VAL A 43 -5.93 -7.59 14.87
C VAL A 43 -4.73 -8.03 14.04
N ILE A 44 -3.65 -7.25 14.08
CA ILE A 44 -2.41 -7.55 13.36
C ILE A 44 -1.77 -8.82 13.93
N ILE A 45 -1.55 -8.89 15.25
CA ILE A 45 -0.93 -10.04 15.93
C ILE A 45 -1.74 -11.32 15.68
N THR A 46 -3.07 -11.23 15.78
CA THR A 46 -3.94 -12.40 15.54
C THR A 46 -3.88 -12.86 14.09
N GLY A 47 -3.92 -11.90 13.14
CA GLY A 47 -3.85 -12.20 11.70
C GLY A 47 -2.51 -12.79 11.26
N THR A 48 -1.41 -12.39 11.91
CA THR A 48 -0.05 -12.81 11.55
C THR A 48 0.50 -13.98 12.38
N LYS A 49 -0.28 -14.53 13.29
CA LYS A 49 0.18 -15.56 14.27
C LYS A 49 0.86 -16.78 13.66
N ASN A 50 0.47 -17.18 12.45
CA ASN A 50 1.03 -18.35 11.76
C ASN A 50 2.24 -17.99 10.86
N LEU A 51 2.52 -16.69 10.65
CA LEU A 51 3.60 -16.24 9.77
C LEU A 51 4.98 -16.75 10.22
N PRO A 52 5.35 -16.80 11.53
CA PRO A 52 6.65 -17.28 11.96
C PRO A 52 6.97 -18.69 11.44
N GLU A 53 6.08 -19.64 11.61
CA GLU A 53 6.31 -21.02 11.19
C GLU A 53 6.37 -21.16 9.66
N LEU A 54 5.50 -20.47 8.94
CA LEU A 54 5.50 -20.47 7.47
C LEU A 54 6.79 -19.86 6.92
N LEU A 55 7.23 -18.76 7.50
CA LEU A 55 8.44 -18.06 7.04
C LEU A 55 9.71 -18.83 7.38
N LYS A 56 9.78 -19.47 8.56
CA LYS A 56 10.87 -20.40 8.91
C LYS A 56 10.98 -21.54 7.91
N ALA A 57 9.87 -22.18 7.59
CA ALA A 57 9.85 -23.26 6.60
C ALA A 57 10.30 -22.78 5.22
N ALA A 58 9.82 -21.61 4.78
CA ALA A 58 10.19 -21.04 3.51
C ALA A 58 11.68 -20.61 3.46
N LEU A 59 12.23 -20.09 4.55
CA LEU A 59 13.66 -19.77 4.66
C LEU A 59 14.54 -21.02 4.65
N LEU A 60 14.10 -22.09 5.30
CA LEU A 60 14.80 -23.38 5.25
C LEU A 60 14.89 -23.93 3.82
N GLU A 61 13.85 -23.78 3.02
CA GLU A 61 13.86 -24.10 1.59
C GLU A 61 14.86 -23.25 0.79
N GLN A 62 15.17 -22.04 1.27
CA GLN A 62 16.20 -21.17 0.71
C GLN A 62 17.59 -21.38 1.30
N GLY A 63 17.78 -22.42 2.14
CA GLY A 63 19.06 -22.76 2.73
C GLY A 63 19.39 -22.02 4.03
N TYR A 64 18.40 -21.44 4.71
CA TYR A 64 18.57 -20.75 6.01
C TYR A 64 17.77 -21.42 7.11
N ASP A 65 18.47 -21.95 8.13
CA ASP A 65 17.85 -22.47 9.35
C ASP A 65 17.82 -21.37 10.41
N VAL A 66 16.64 -20.80 10.63
CA VAL A 66 16.43 -19.72 11.59
C VAL A 66 15.88 -20.28 12.89
N LYS A 67 16.56 -19.98 14.00
CA LYS A 67 16.20 -20.48 15.33
C LYS A 67 14.75 -20.15 15.69
N ASP A 68 14.35 -18.89 15.55
CA ASP A 68 13.00 -18.43 15.86
C ASP A 68 12.66 -17.13 15.12
N ILE A 69 11.37 -16.81 14.98
CA ILE A 69 10.86 -15.55 14.43
C ILE A 69 9.84 -15.00 15.42
N ASN A 70 10.06 -13.77 15.87
CA ASN A 70 9.14 -13.03 16.71
C ASN A 70 8.48 -11.91 15.92
N ILE A 71 7.16 -11.74 16.07
CA ILE A 71 6.38 -10.70 15.41
C ILE A 71 5.81 -9.75 16.46
N THR A 72 6.05 -8.48 16.25
CA THR A 72 5.54 -7.40 17.11
C THR A 72 4.84 -6.32 16.27
N VAL A 73 4.13 -5.42 16.94
CA VAL A 73 3.54 -4.23 16.34
C VAL A 73 4.13 -3.00 17.02
N GLY A 74 4.63 -2.07 16.21
CA GLY A 74 5.18 -0.80 16.70
C GLY A 74 4.11 0.08 17.37
N THR A 75 4.53 0.99 18.22
CA THR A 75 3.63 1.95 18.88
C THR A 75 3.14 3.05 17.91
N ASN A 76 3.93 3.36 16.91
CA ASN A 76 3.62 4.24 15.78
C ASN A 76 4.55 3.90 14.60
N TYR A 77 4.40 4.56 13.48
CA TYR A 77 5.15 4.28 12.25
C TYR A 77 6.63 4.61 12.39
N GLU A 78 6.95 5.76 12.97
CA GLU A 78 8.31 6.23 13.17
C GLU A 78 9.06 5.33 14.17
N ALA A 79 8.40 4.88 15.25
CA ALA A 79 8.99 3.98 16.22
C ALA A 79 9.46 2.65 15.60
N THR A 80 8.75 2.14 14.58
CA THR A 80 9.21 0.95 13.83
C THR A 80 10.47 1.28 13.03
N GLY A 81 10.51 2.41 12.34
CA GLY A 81 11.70 2.86 11.61
C GLY A 81 12.91 3.06 12.53
N GLU A 82 12.71 3.69 13.70
CA GLU A 82 13.74 3.88 14.73
C GLU A 82 14.27 2.55 15.28
N ALA A 83 13.38 1.58 15.54
CA ALA A 83 13.75 0.25 16.02
C ALA A 83 14.58 -0.53 14.98
N MET A 84 14.26 -0.37 13.70
CA MET A 84 15.04 -0.94 12.60
C MET A 84 16.40 -0.24 12.46
N ALA A 85 16.44 1.09 12.50
CA ALA A 85 17.69 1.86 12.46
C ALA A 85 18.64 1.49 13.63
N ALA A 86 18.07 1.22 14.81
CA ALA A 86 18.82 0.74 15.98
C ALA A 86 19.21 -0.75 15.91
N GLY A 87 18.77 -1.52 14.91
CA GLY A 87 19.04 -2.95 14.78
C GLY A 87 18.31 -3.84 15.79
N THR A 88 17.30 -3.33 16.48
CA THR A 88 16.44 -4.11 17.41
C THR A 88 15.27 -4.80 16.69
N VAL A 89 14.99 -4.39 15.46
CA VAL A 89 14.05 -5.02 14.53
C VAL A 89 14.81 -5.33 13.24
N ASP A 90 14.74 -6.57 12.78
CA ASP A 90 15.44 -7.02 11.57
C ASP A 90 14.66 -6.66 10.30
N LEU A 91 13.35 -6.93 10.28
CA LEU A 91 12.47 -6.60 9.16
C LEU A 91 11.26 -5.81 9.64
N GLY A 92 10.84 -4.84 8.81
CA GLY A 92 9.66 -4.03 9.06
C GLY A 92 8.80 -3.85 7.83
N TRP A 93 7.48 -3.82 8.03
CA TRP A 93 6.52 -3.39 7.02
C TRP A 93 6.25 -1.91 7.21
N LEU A 94 6.86 -1.08 6.34
CA LEU A 94 6.78 0.38 6.45
C LEU A 94 6.01 0.98 5.27
N PRO A 95 5.11 1.95 5.49
CA PRO A 95 4.64 2.80 4.41
C PRO A 95 5.80 3.51 3.72
N GLY A 96 5.67 3.76 2.41
CA GLY A 96 6.75 4.37 1.62
C GLY A 96 7.28 5.69 2.17
N GLY A 97 6.40 6.53 2.77
CA GLY A 97 6.83 7.77 3.43
C GLY A 97 7.68 7.53 4.68
N THR A 98 7.32 6.54 5.51
CA THR A 98 8.11 6.16 6.68
C THR A 98 9.45 5.55 6.25
N TYR A 99 9.45 4.64 5.25
CA TYR A 99 10.69 4.11 4.70
C TYR A 99 11.64 5.24 4.26
N ALA A 100 11.12 6.22 3.52
CA ALA A 100 11.92 7.33 3.02
C ALA A 100 12.58 8.19 4.13
N LEU A 101 12.00 8.24 5.34
CA LEU A 101 12.60 8.91 6.50
C LEU A 101 13.79 8.15 7.08
N PHE A 102 13.83 6.83 6.93
CA PHE A 102 14.83 5.95 7.53
C PHE A 102 15.71 5.24 6.50
N SER A 103 15.64 5.62 5.21
CA SER A 103 16.35 4.94 4.11
C SER A 103 17.88 4.97 4.21
N ASP A 104 18.45 5.83 5.05
CA ASP A 104 19.88 5.80 5.36
C ASP A 104 20.26 4.57 6.21
N ASP A 105 19.38 4.11 7.10
CA ASP A 105 19.62 3.06 8.08
C ASP A 105 18.92 1.73 7.76
N VAL A 106 17.92 1.75 6.88
CA VAL A 106 17.17 0.58 6.43
C VAL A 106 17.20 0.48 4.90
N ASP A 107 17.00 -0.72 4.37
CA ASP A 107 16.90 -0.93 2.93
C ASP A 107 15.61 -1.64 2.57
N VAL A 108 14.96 -1.22 1.48
CA VAL A 108 13.79 -1.92 0.96
C VAL A 108 14.20 -3.15 0.20
N ILE A 109 13.58 -4.27 0.49
CA ILE A 109 13.82 -5.53 -0.22
C ILE A 109 12.63 -5.96 -1.08
N LEU A 110 11.40 -5.63 -0.67
CA LEU A 110 10.18 -5.89 -1.42
C LEU A 110 9.22 -4.72 -1.30
N THR A 111 8.38 -4.55 -2.31
CA THR A 111 7.16 -3.74 -2.24
C THR A 111 5.93 -4.63 -2.30
N ALA A 112 4.91 -4.29 -1.54
CA ALA A 112 3.63 -4.96 -1.63
C ALA A 112 2.99 -4.71 -3.00
N THR A 113 2.27 -5.71 -3.51
CA THR A 113 1.43 -5.55 -4.70
C THR A 113 -0.04 -5.75 -4.34
N ARG A 114 -0.91 -5.13 -5.12
CA ARG A 114 -2.37 -5.21 -5.00
C ARG A 114 -2.99 -5.37 -6.38
N ALA A 115 -4.20 -5.90 -6.45
CA ALA A 115 -4.95 -5.83 -7.69
C ALA A 115 -5.15 -4.36 -8.08
N GLY A 116 -4.71 -4.02 -9.28
CA GLY A 116 -4.90 -2.69 -9.84
C GLY A 116 -6.39 -2.39 -10.04
N LEU A 117 -6.69 -1.11 -10.16
CA LEU A 117 -8.02 -0.66 -10.52
C LEU A 117 -8.26 -0.82 -12.03
N SER A 118 -9.51 -0.88 -12.45
CA SER A 118 -9.90 -0.83 -13.87
C SER A 118 -9.61 0.52 -14.52
N ASN A 119 -9.31 1.57 -13.72
CA ASN A 119 -8.90 2.89 -14.16
C ASN A 119 -7.63 3.31 -13.40
N ASP A 120 -6.64 3.85 -14.12
CA ASP A 120 -5.42 4.45 -13.57
C ASP A 120 -5.05 5.76 -14.31
N SER A 121 -6.04 6.41 -14.91
CA SER A 121 -5.86 7.65 -15.68
C SER A 121 -5.47 8.82 -14.77
N GLU A 122 -4.65 9.73 -15.30
CA GLU A 122 -4.37 11.03 -14.67
C GLU A 122 -5.45 12.08 -14.95
N ASP A 123 -6.35 11.81 -15.92
CA ASP A 123 -7.50 12.68 -16.20
C ASP A 123 -8.63 12.42 -15.18
N PRO A 124 -8.93 13.37 -14.29
CA PRO A 124 -9.93 13.22 -13.24
C PRO A 124 -11.34 12.92 -13.77
N LYS A 125 -11.70 13.40 -14.96
CA LYS A 125 -13.04 13.17 -15.53
C LYS A 125 -13.34 11.68 -15.76
N THR A 126 -12.32 10.90 -16.07
CA THR A 126 -12.48 9.46 -16.35
C THR A 126 -12.89 8.64 -15.13
N TRP A 127 -12.86 9.24 -13.94
CA TRP A 127 -13.22 8.62 -12.67
C TRP A 127 -14.68 8.91 -12.26
N ASN A 128 -15.38 9.83 -12.93
CA ASN A 128 -16.63 10.41 -12.45
C ASN A 128 -17.87 9.73 -13.03
N GLY A 129 -18.89 9.57 -12.19
CA GLY A 129 -20.19 8.97 -12.53
C GLY A 129 -20.21 7.44 -12.45
N ASP A 130 -21.40 6.87 -12.31
CA ASP A 130 -21.64 5.43 -12.18
C ASP A 130 -21.08 4.61 -13.36
N ALA A 131 -21.07 5.19 -14.56
CA ALA A 131 -20.55 4.52 -15.76
C ALA A 131 -19.03 4.29 -15.68
N ASN A 132 -18.33 5.04 -14.83
CA ASN A 132 -16.87 4.97 -14.63
C ASN A 132 -16.49 4.37 -13.26
N LYS A 133 -17.43 3.68 -12.62
CA LYS A 133 -17.15 2.94 -11.38
C LYS A 133 -15.93 2.05 -11.55
N THR A 134 -14.95 2.21 -10.66
CA THR A 134 -13.73 1.43 -10.68
C THR A 134 -13.91 0.06 -10.05
N LEU A 135 -13.21 -0.93 -10.58
CA LEU A 135 -13.18 -2.30 -10.09
C LEU A 135 -11.75 -2.68 -9.70
N LYS A 136 -11.60 -3.47 -8.63
CA LYS A 136 -10.31 -4.02 -8.17
C LYS A 136 -10.01 -5.34 -8.94
N ASN A 137 -9.87 -5.27 -10.26
CA ASN A 137 -9.71 -6.43 -11.15
C ASN A 137 -8.58 -6.29 -12.17
N GLY A 138 -7.75 -5.28 -12.03
CA GLY A 138 -6.55 -5.07 -12.84
C GLY A 138 -5.41 -6.04 -12.49
N PRO A 139 -4.30 -6.00 -13.24
CA PRO A 139 -3.09 -6.74 -12.89
C PRO A 139 -2.54 -6.31 -11.54
N GLN A 140 -1.62 -7.10 -10.98
CA GLN A 140 -0.90 -6.70 -9.77
C GLN A 140 -0.07 -5.45 -10.05
N VAL A 141 -0.21 -4.44 -9.18
CA VAL A 141 0.50 -3.16 -9.27
C VAL A 141 1.27 -2.87 -7.98
N THR A 142 2.41 -2.19 -8.13
CA THR A 142 3.29 -1.79 -7.02
C THR A 142 2.97 -0.41 -6.46
N PHE A 143 1.97 0.27 -6.98
CA PHE A 143 1.59 1.61 -6.58
C PHE A 143 0.06 1.79 -6.55
N TYR A 144 -0.37 2.85 -5.94
CA TYR A 144 -1.73 3.38 -5.98
C TYR A 144 -1.65 4.90 -6.13
N ARG A 145 -2.78 5.59 -6.28
CA ARG A 145 -2.82 7.07 -6.34
C ARG A 145 -3.61 7.63 -5.17
N SER A 146 -3.45 8.90 -4.87
CA SER A 146 -4.44 9.65 -4.12
C SER A 146 -5.38 10.36 -5.09
N LEU A 147 -6.65 10.40 -4.72
CA LEU A 147 -7.67 11.14 -5.42
C LEU A 147 -8.15 12.30 -4.57
N ILE A 148 -8.28 13.46 -5.20
CA ILE A 148 -8.84 14.67 -4.62
C ILE A 148 -10.29 14.73 -5.08
N TYR A 149 -11.22 14.68 -4.15
CA TYR A 149 -12.66 14.62 -4.43
C TYR A 149 -13.35 15.92 -4.09
N ALA A 150 -14.14 16.45 -5.01
CA ALA A 150 -15.19 17.40 -4.72
C ALA A 150 -16.38 16.67 -4.10
N THR A 151 -16.92 17.21 -2.99
CA THR A 151 -18.03 16.62 -2.23
C THR A 151 -19.39 17.06 -2.78
N PRO A 152 -20.50 16.49 -2.29
CA PRO A 152 -21.85 16.96 -2.66
C PRO A 152 -22.26 18.32 -2.08
N SER A 153 -21.36 19.05 -1.41
CA SER A 153 -21.63 20.43 -0.97
C SER A 153 -21.92 21.34 -2.17
N ALA A 154 -22.53 22.51 -1.90
CA ALA A 154 -22.84 23.45 -2.97
C ALA A 154 -21.60 23.85 -3.76
N TYR A 155 -20.50 24.19 -3.08
CA TYR A 155 -19.27 24.60 -3.74
C TYR A 155 -18.51 23.41 -4.34
N GLY A 156 -18.54 22.24 -3.70
CA GLY A 156 -17.99 21.02 -4.28
C GLY A 156 -18.64 20.65 -5.63
N LYS A 157 -19.95 20.81 -5.76
CA LYS A 157 -20.66 20.63 -7.04
C LYS A 157 -20.22 21.62 -8.13
N GLU A 158 -19.90 22.89 -7.77
CA GLU A 158 -19.35 23.86 -8.72
C GLU A 158 -17.97 23.43 -9.24
N LEU A 159 -17.09 22.96 -8.35
CA LEU A 159 -15.76 22.43 -8.70
C LEU A 159 -15.89 21.19 -9.61
N ALA A 160 -16.75 20.26 -9.23
CA ALA A 160 -17.01 19.06 -10.02
C ALA A 160 -17.54 19.37 -11.42
N ALA A 161 -18.46 20.36 -11.53
CA ALA A 161 -19.03 20.77 -12.80
C ALA A 161 -17.96 21.35 -13.76
N LYS A 162 -17.02 22.16 -13.25
CA LYS A 162 -15.90 22.68 -14.05
C LYS A 162 -15.03 21.55 -14.61
N VAL A 163 -14.59 20.63 -13.73
CA VAL A 163 -13.75 19.50 -14.15
C VAL A 163 -14.47 18.61 -15.15
N ASN A 164 -15.73 18.28 -14.90
CA ASN A 164 -16.51 17.45 -15.81
C ASN A 164 -16.76 18.13 -17.18
N ALA A 165 -16.81 19.47 -17.22
CA ALA A 165 -16.84 20.24 -18.45
C ALA A 165 -15.48 20.29 -19.17
N GLY A 166 -14.40 19.84 -18.54
CA GLY A 166 -13.04 19.88 -19.08
C GLY A 166 -12.33 21.20 -18.81
N GLU A 167 -12.82 21.98 -17.86
CA GLU A 167 -12.17 23.20 -17.42
C GLU A 167 -11.10 22.88 -16.35
N GLU A 168 -9.97 23.58 -16.40
CA GLU A 168 -8.95 23.48 -15.36
C GLU A 168 -9.36 24.31 -14.14
N LEU A 169 -9.17 23.73 -12.93
CA LEU A 169 -9.35 24.49 -11.71
C LEU A 169 -8.18 25.46 -11.50
N THR A 170 -8.49 26.66 -11.01
CA THR A 170 -7.50 27.65 -10.61
C THR A 170 -7.16 27.51 -9.14
N TRP A 171 -6.02 28.09 -8.71
CA TRP A 171 -5.71 28.21 -7.29
C TRP A 171 -6.84 28.94 -6.50
N ASP A 172 -7.46 29.95 -7.13
CA ASP A 172 -8.57 30.69 -6.56
C ASP A 172 -9.80 29.78 -6.28
N ASP A 173 -10.07 28.83 -7.16
CA ASP A 173 -11.11 27.82 -6.95
C ASP A 173 -10.79 26.92 -5.75
N LEU A 174 -9.56 26.44 -5.65
CA LEU A 174 -9.15 25.51 -4.60
C LEU A 174 -8.99 26.20 -3.24
N SER A 175 -8.49 27.42 -3.20
CA SER A 175 -8.27 28.18 -1.95
C SER A 175 -9.56 28.67 -1.30
N LYS A 176 -10.65 28.79 -2.04
CA LYS A 176 -11.99 29.12 -1.47
C LYS A 176 -12.65 27.94 -0.79
N ALA A 177 -12.29 26.71 -1.19
CA ALA A 177 -12.90 25.49 -0.69
C ALA A 177 -12.49 25.19 0.75
N ASN A 178 -13.39 24.53 1.49
CA ASN A 178 -13.11 23.92 2.78
C ASN A 178 -12.56 22.51 2.54
N TRP A 179 -11.31 22.28 2.91
CA TRP A 179 -10.63 21.00 2.73
C TRP A 179 -10.63 20.16 3.99
N ALA A 180 -10.82 18.86 3.85
CA ALA A 180 -10.53 17.89 4.89
C ALA A 180 -9.38 16.98 4.43
N VAL A 181 -8.31 16.96 5.21
CA VAL A 181 -7.08 16.18 4.97
C VAL A 181 -6.79 15.31 6.19
N LEU A 182 -5.88 14.35 6.07
CA LEU A 182 -5.39 13.57 7.21
C LEU A 182 -4.12 14.20 7.80
N LYS A 183 -3.49 13.49 8.74
CA LYS A 183 -2.22 13.91 9.34
C LYS A 183 -1.13 14.01 8.26
N ASN A 184 -0.16 14.86 8.48
CA ASN A 184 0.95 15.13 7.56
C ASN A 184 1.88 13.93 7.29
N SER A 185 1.77 12.86 8.06
CA SER A 185 2.44 11.57 7.79
C SER A 185 1.66 10.65 6.84
N SER A 186 0.42 10.99 6.46
CA SER A 186 -0.39 10.18 5.56
C SER A 186 0.00 10.42 4.10
N SER A 187 0.48 9.39 3.40
CA SER A 187 0.84 9.49 1.98
C SER A 187 -0.32 10.00 1.13
N ALA A 188 -1.45 9.28 1.07
CA ALA A 188 -2.58 9.67 0.24
C ALA A 188 -3.48 10.74 0.88
N GLY A 189 -3.44 10.89 2.20
CA GLY A 189 -4.28 11.85 2.92
C GLY A 189 -3.67 13.24 3.06
N TYR A 190 -2.37 13.42 2.73
CA TYR A 190 -1.68 14.69 2.91
C TYR A 190 -0.48 14.88 1.96
N ILE A 191 0.51 13.96 1.99
CA ILE A 191 1.81 14.17 1.35
C ILE A 191 1.66 14.33 -0.16
N TYR A 192 1.04 13.38 -0.83
CA TYR A 192 0.86 13.41 -2.27
C TYR A 192 -0.16 14.45 -2.76
N PRO A 193 -1.27 14.73 -2.05
CA PRO A 193 -2.08 15.92 -2.31
C PRO A 193 -1.29 17.25 -2.21
N THR A 194 -0.35 17.37 -1.26
CA THR A 194 0.55 18.54 -1.19
C THR A 194 1.47 18.60 -2.41
N LEU A 195 2.05 17.46 -2.81
CA LEU A 195 2.86 17.39 -4.04
C LEU A 195 2.05 17.79 -5.27
N TRP A 196 0.82 17.29 -5.39
CA TRP A 196 -0.08 17.65 -6.49
C TRP A 196 -0.36 19.16 -6.54
N LEU A 197 -0.63 19.79 -5.38
CA LEU A 197 -0.79 21.24 -5.29
C LEU A 197 0.50 21.99 -5.69
N GLN A 198 1.67 21.47 -5.28
CA GLN A 198 2.96 22.06 -5.63
C GLN A 198 3.22 22.00 -7.14
N ASP A 199 2.93 20.86 -7.76
CA ASP A 199 3.20 20.65 -9.19
C ASP A 199 2.28 21.47 -10.10
N HIS A 200 1.02 21.68 -9.69
CA HIS A 200 0.03 22.39 -10.52
C HIS A 200 -0.07 23.89 -10.22
N TYR A 201 0.19 24.30 -8.99
CA TYR A 201 -0.09 25.67 -8.54
C TYR A 201 1.09 26.33 -7.81
N GLU A 202 2.21 25.64 -7.61
CA GLU A 202 3.33 26.09 -6.77
C GLU A 202 2.88 26.42 -5.33
N LYS A 203 1.92 25.64 -4.80
CA LYS A 203 1.29 25.82 -3.50
C LYS A 203 1.30 24.52 -2.70
N LYS A 204 1.10 24.64 -1.39
CA LYS A 204 1.00 23.50 -0.45
C LYS A 204 -0.35 23.51 0.25
N ILE A 205 -0.71 22.39 0.94
CA ILE A 205 -1.88 22.33 1.82
C ILE A 205 -1.82 23.42 2.89
N THR A 206 -0.63 23.78 3.38
CA THR A 206 -0.42 24.86 4.36
C THR A 206 -0.72 26.26 3.83
N ASP A 207 -0.82 26.44 2.52
CA ASP A 207 -1.21 27.73 1.91
C ASP A 207 -2.74 27.87 1.77
N LEU A 208 -3.48 26.79 2.02
CA LEU A 208 -4.95 26.81 1.98
C LEU A 208 -5.49 27.46 3.26
N PRO A 209 -6.42 28.42 3.14
CA PRO A 209 -6.95 29.13 4.32
C PRO A 209 -7.93 28.31 5.15
N ASN A 210 -8.59 27.32 4.56
CA ASN A 210 -9.68 26.54 5.19
C ASN A 210 -9.38 25.04 5.14
N VAL A 211 -8.61 24.54 6.11
CA VAL A 211 -8.25 23.13 6.19
C VAL A 211 -8.57 22.58 7.56
N ILE A 212 -9.23 21.42 7.61
CA ILE A 212 -9.37 20.62 8.83
C ILE A 212 -8.57 19.32 8.69
N THR A 213 -7.95 18.90 9.79
CA THR A 213 -7.23 17.63 9.87
C THR A 213 -8.07 16.60 10.59
N LEU A 214 -8.27 15.45 9.96
CA LEU A 214 -9.11 14.36 10.46
C LEU A 214 -8.25 13.16 10.91
N ALA A 215 -8.84 12.32 11.76
CA ALA A 215 -8.16 11.12 12.28
C ALA A 215 -8.05 10.01 11.23
N GLY A 216 -9.03 9.89 10.33
CA GLY A 216 -9.08 8.83 9.34
C GLY A 216 -10.00 9.11 8.15
N TYR A 217 -9.95 8.22 7.18
CA TYR A 217 -10.78 8.35 5.96
C TYR A 217 -12.27 8.20 6.24
N GLY A 218 -12.67 7.40 7.25
CA GLY A 218 -14.07 7.29 7.66
C GLY A 218 -14.67 8.65 8.03
N ASP A 219 -13.92 9.46 8.78
CA ASP A 219 -14.31 10.82 9.13
C ASP A 219 -14.41 11.71 7.88
N ALA A 220 -13.48 11.56 6.92
CA ALA A 220 -13.51 12.34 5.68
C ALA A 220 -14.77 12.05 4.84
N PHE A 221 -15.12 10.77 4.68
CA PHE A 221 -16.36 10.40 3.98
C PHE A 221 -17.62 10.84 4.74
N ALA A 222 -17.60 10.78 6.07
CA ALA A 222 -18.71 11.29 6.89
C ALA A 222 -18.88 12.82 6.75
N GLN A 223 -17.79 13.60 6.75
CA GLN A 223 -17.82 15.05 6.51
C GLN A 223 -18.31 15.38 5.10
N ALA A 224 -17.88 14.60 4.10
CA ALA A 224 -18.35 14.74 2.72
C ALA A 224 -19.87 14.45 2.61
N ALA A 225 -20.35 13.36 3.20
CA ALA A 225 -21.77 12.99 3.19
C ALA A 225 -22.65 14.02 3.90
N ALA A 226 -22.12 14.65 4.96
CA ALA A 226 -22.77 15.73 5.68
C ALA A 226 -22.70 17.10 4.98
N GLU A 227 -22.02 17.19 3.82
CA GLU A 227 -21.75 18.44 3.07
C GLU A 227 -21.03 19.51 3.92
N ALA A 228 -20.25 19.07 4.92
CA ALA A 228 -19.58 19.96 5.87
C ALA A 228 -18.25 20.51 5.34
N VAL A 229 -17.69 19.89 4.29
CA VAL A 229 -16.47 20.29 3.58
C VAL A 229 -16.70 20.19 2.08
N ASP A 230 -15.89 20.91 1.30
CA ASP A 230 -16.04 20.95 -0.15
C ASP A 230 -15.11 19.98 -0.86
N ILE A 231 -13.96 19.67 -0.25
CA ILE A 231 -12.94 18.79 -0.80
C ILE A 231 -12.46 17.81 0.28
N ILE A 232 -12.36 16.53 -0.09
CA ILE A 232 -11.66 15.51 0.68
C ILE A 232 -10.57 14.86 -0.16
N VAL A 233 -9.60 14.21 0.49
CA VAL A 233 -8.53 13.44 -0.15
C VAL A 233 -8.52 12.01 0.38
N CYS A 234 -8.28 11.03 -0.51
CA CYS A 234 -8.26 9.62 -0.15
C CYS A 234 -7.43 8.81 -1.14
N TYR A 235 -6.98 7.62 -0.74
CA TYR A 235 -6.40 6.64 -1.66
C TYR A 235 -7.39 6.24 -2.77
N ALA A 236 -6.89 5.90 -3.94
CA ALA A 236 -7.67 5.43 -5.07
C ALA A 236 -8.04 3.92 -4.94
N ASP A 237 -9.27 3.48 -5.13
CA ASP A 237 -10.43 4.32 -5.13
C ASP A 237 -11.21 4.09 -3.83
N GLY A 238 -11.13 5.05 -2.92
CA GLY A 238 -11.76 4.96 -1.61
C GLY A 238 -13.28 4.79 -1.68
N ARG A 239 -13.92 5.23 -2.77
CA ARG A 239 -15.36 5.07 -2.96
C ARG A 239 -15.80 3.61 -2.94
N ASN A 240 -14.97 2.67 -3.41
CA ASN A 240 -15.25 1.23 -3.32
C ASN A 240 -15.47 0.75 -1.89
N ASP A 241 -14.73 1.33 -0.93
CA ASP A 241 -14.76 0.88 0.46
C ASP A 241 -15.90 1.53 1.26
N TYR A 242 -16.50 2.60 0.75
CA TYR A 242 -17.57 3.34 1.40
C TYR A 242 -18.91 3.30 0.64
N GLU A 243 -18.97 2.63 -0.51
CA GLU A 243 -20.16 2.60 -1.37
C GLU A 243 -21.40 2.07 -0.62
N ALA A 244 -21.26 0.96 0.11
CA ALA A 244 -22.36 0.37 0.86
C ALA A 244 -22.85 1.30 1.98
N ALA A 245 -21.91 1.92 2.72
CA ALA A 245 -22.25 2.84 3.81
C ALA A 245 -22.82 4.17 3.31
N TRP A 246 -22.48 4.60 2.09
CA TRP A 246 -22.89 5.91 1.54
C TRP A 246 -24.38 6.09 1.51
N THR A 247 -25.11 5.11 0.96
CA THR A 247 -26.59 5.18 0.83
C THR A 247 -27.32 4.48 1.98
N LEU A 248 -26.60 3.79 2.88
CA LEU A 248 -27.20 3.15 4.03
C LEU A 248 -27.77 4.22 4.98
N PRO A 249 -29.01 4.05 5.52
CA PRO A 249 -29.59 5.01 6.46
C PRO A 249 -28.70 5.26 7.68
N THR A 250 -28.69 6.49 8.18
CA THR A 250 -28.00 6.84 9.42
C THR A 250 -28.51 6.00 10.61
N GLY A 251 -27.59 5.59 11.47
CA GLY A 251 -27.90 4.70 12.60
C GLY A 251 -27.86 3.22 12.28
N GLN A 252 -27.58 2.83 11.04
CA GLN A 252 -27.28 1.46 10.61
C GLN A 252 -25.80 1.33 10.33
N ASN A 253 -25.26 0.11 10.35
CA ASN A 253 -23.89 -0.18 9.93
C ASN A 253 -23.92 -1.14 8.74
N ASP A 254 -22.96 -0.99 7.81
CA ASP A 254 -22.76 -1.94 6.73
C ASP A 254 -22.15 -3.26 7.25
N GLU A 255 -21.99 -4.25 6.35
CA GLU A 255 -21.41 -5.56 6.69
C GLU A 255 -19.96 -5.49 7.21
N THR A 256 -19.26 -4.38 6.95
CA THR A 256 -17.90 -4.11 7.42
C THR A 256 -17.86 -3.28 8.71
N GLY A 257 -19.02 -2.94 9.27
CA GLY A 257 -19.16 -2.14 10.49
C GLY A 257 -19.13 -0.62 10.28
N LYS A 258 -19.07 -0.13 9.04
CA LYS A 258 -19.09 1.31 8.76
C LYS A 258 -20.49 1.88 8.92
N ALA A 259 -20.59 3.03 9.61
CA ALA A 259 -21.87 3.71 9.83
C ALA A 259 -22.47 4.23 8.52
N GLY A 260 -23.76 4.02 8.38
CA GLY A 260 -24.55 4.53 7.25
C GLY A 260 -24.57 6.06 7.21
N MET A 261 -24.40 6.62 6.01
CA MET A 261 -24.26 8.06 5.77
C MET A 261 -25.54 8.72 5.28
N GLY A 262 -26.57 7.93 4.91
CA GLY A 262 -27.92 8.41 4.60
C GLY A 262 -28.04 9.18 3.29
N ARG A 263 -27.08 9.03 2.36
CA ARG A 263 -27.16 9.68 1.05
C ARG A 263 -28.20 8.99 0.17
N THR A 264 -28.74 9.71 -0.82
CA THR A 264 -29.83 9.24 -1.69
C THR A 264 -29.38 8.94 -3.11
N ASP A 265 -28.21 9.40 -3.51
CA ASP A 265 -27.60 9.11 -4.81
C ASP A 265 -26.30 8.32 -4.60
N SER A 266 -25.79 7.76 -5.68
CA SER A 266 -24.57 6.97 -5.69
C SER A 266 -23.34 7.79 -5.28
N ILE A 267 -22.44 7.19 -4.52
CA ILE A 267 -21.15 7.79 -4.20
C ILE A 267 -20.36 8.17 -5.47
N TRP A 268 -20.55 7.45 -6.58
CA TRP A 268 -19.87 7.68 -7.86
C TRP A 268 -20.38 8.93 -8.57
N ASN A 269 -21.66 9.31 -8.33
CA ASN A 269 -22.25 10.53 -8.83
C ASN A 269 -21.99 11.73 -7.92
N GLU A 270 -21.93 11.51 -6.60
CA GLU A 270 -21.84 12.60 -5.62
C GLU A 270 -20.42 12.98 -5.24
N LEU A 271 -19.45 12.03 -5.22
CA LEU A 271 -18.04 12.31 -4.98
C LEU A 271 -17.28 12.28 -6.31
N ASN A 272 -17.03 13.46 -6.85
CA ASN A 272 -16.35 13.61 -8.13
C ASN A 272 -14.86 13.85 -7.93
N VAL A 273 -14.03 13.10 -8.64
CA VAL A 273 -12.58 13.32 -8.69
C VAL A 273 -12.30 14.62 -9.43
N ILE A 274 -11.53 15.50 -8.81
CA ILE A 274 -11.09 16.79 -9.37
C ILE A 274 -9.58 16.90 -9.49
N GLY A 275 -8.85 15.93 -8.94
CA GLY A 275 -7.40 15.83 -9.05
C GLY A 275 -6.93 14.40 -8.80
N VAL A 276 -5.89 14.01 -9.50
CA VAL A 276 -5.24 12.69 -9.41
C VAL A 276 -3.76 12.92 -9.16
N THR A 277 -3.22 12.33 -8.10
CA THR A 277 -1.80 12.48 -7.77
C THR A 277 -0.91 11.55 -8.60
N PRO A 278 0.41 11.79 -8.67
CA PRO A 278 1.37 10.78 -9.10
C PRO A 278 1.21 9.48 -8.31
N GLY A 279 1.78 8.38 -8.84
CA GLY A 279 1.75 7.07 -8.19
C GLY A 279 2.47 7.09 -6.84
N ILE A 280 1.84 6.47 -5.85
CA ILE A 280 2.35 6.26 -4.49
C ILE A 280 2.79 4.81 -4.41
N TYR A 281 4.06 4.53 -4.30
CA TYR A 281 4.53 3.16 -4.11
C TYR A 281 3.91 2.54 -2.87
N ASN A 282 3.55 1.26 -2.96
CA ASN A 282 2.94 0.51 -1.87
C ASN A 282 3.92 0.34 -0.69
N ASP A 283 3.40 -0.22 0.40
CA ASP A 283 4.17 -0.49 1.61
C ASP A 283 5.38 -1.36 1.31
N THR A 284 6.50 -1.07 1.97
CA THR A 284 7.74 -1.82 1.84
C THR A 284 7.73 -3.05 2.73
N VAL A 285 8.51 -4.08 2.37
CA VAL A 285 9.21 -4.92 3.33
C VAL A 285 10.64 -4.42 3.34
N SER A 286 11.07 -3.92 4.47
CA SER A 286 12.40 -3.33 4.66
C SER A 286 13.23 -4.14 5.63
N ILE A 287 14.56 -4.11 5.47
CA ILE A 287 15.53 -4.79 6.31
C ILE A 287 16.48 -3.77 6.95
N THR A 288 16.86 -3.99 8.20
CA THR A 288 17.88 -3.15 8.87
C THR A 288 19.26 -3.32 8.26
N LYS A 289 20.01 -2.23 8.13
CA LYS A 289 21.43 -2.26 7.75
C LYS A 289 22.36 -2.52 8.95
N ALA A 290 21.84 -2.48 10.17
CA ALA A 290 22.63 -2.61 11.40
C ALA A 290 23.11 -4.04 11.68
N ASN A 291 22.41 -5.08 11.21
CA ASN A 291 22.63 -6.48 11.54
C ASN A 291 23.26 -7.23 10.36
N ALA A 292 24.59 -7.38 10.35
CA ALA A 292 25.34 -7.96 9.23
C ALA A 292 25.01 -9.44 8.92
N ASP A 293 24.46 -10.18 9.88
CA ASP A 293 24.03 -11.58 9.70
C ASP A 293 22.78 -11.70 8.82
N VAL A 294 21.98 -10.65 8.74
CA VAL A 294 20.77 -10.57 7.88
C VAL A 294 20.94 -9.54 6.74
N TYR A 295 21.73 -8.50 6.94
CA TYR A 295 21.98 -7.50 5.90
C TYR A 295 23.18 -7.92 5.02
N ASN A 296 22.95 -8.94 4.19
CA ASN A 296 23.86 -9.39 3.16
C ASN A 296 23.05 -9.88 1.93
N PRO A 297 23.65 -9.85 0.72
CA PRO A 297 22.92 -10.16 -0.51
C PRO A 297 22.26 -11.54 -0.54
N GLU A 298 22.92 -12.55 0.04
CA GLU A 298 22.46 -13.94 0.05
C GLU A 298 21.21 -14.09 0.93
N PHE A 299 21.24 -13.56 2.15
CA PHE A 299 20.09 -13.60 3.05
C PHE A 299 18.93 -12.74 2.51
N ILE A 300 19.21 -11.56 1.96
CA ILE A 300 18.21 -10.69 1.34
C ILE A 300 17.49 -11.43 0.22
N ALA A 301 18.22 -12.09 -0.69
CA ALA A 301 17.61 -12.86 -1.76
C ALA A 301 16.77 -14.03 -1.24
N ALA A 302 17.24 -14.74 -0.21
CA ALA A 302 16.50 -15.82 0.43
C ALA A 302 15.21 -15.31 1.10
N MET A 303 15.27 -14.18 1.80
CA MET A 303 14.11 -13.56 2.46
C MET A 303 13.08 -13.06 1.45
N GLN A 304 13.52 -12.42 0.36
CA GLN A 304 12.67 -12.01 -0.75
C GLN A 304 11.90 -13.22 -1.30
N GLN A 305 12.60 -14.31 -1.62
CA GLN A 305 11.97 -15.50 -2.19
C GLN A 305 11.05 -16.19 -1.18
N ALA A 306 11.45 -16.28 0.09
CA ALA A 306 10.63 -16.87 1.15
C ALA A 306 9.31 -16.11 1.31
N LEU A 307 9.34 -14.79 1.41
CA LEU A 307 8.13 -13.96 1.53
C LEU A 307 7.23 -14.04 0.30
N ILE A 308 7.82 -14.05 -0.91
CA ILE A 308 7.09 -14.24 -2.16
C ILE A 308 6.43 -15.62 -2.19
N ASN A 309 7.13 -16.68 -1.75
CA ASN A 309 6.57 -18.02 -1.69
C ASN A 309 5.41 -18.08 -0.68
N VAL A 310 5.58 -17.52 0.51
CA VAL A 310 4.54 -17.50 1.55
C VAL A 310 3.29 -16.78 1.06
N ILE A 311 3.40 -15.55 0.53
CA ILE A 311 2.23 -14.76 0.11
C ILE A 311 1.48 -15.41 -1.06
N ASN A 312 2.12 -16.25 -1.85
CA ASN A 312 1.47 -16.98 -2.93
C ASN A 312 0.72 -18.24 -2.48
N THR A 313 0.76 -18.59 -1.19
CA THR A 313 -0.08 -19.65 -0.62
C THR A 313 -1.43 -19.10 -0.15
N PRO A 314 -2.50 -19.93 -0.10
CA PRO A 314 -3.78 -19.49 0.47
C PRO A 314 -3.67 -18.96 1.90
N GLU A 315 -2.85 -19.59 2.74
CA GLU A 315 -2.63 -19.19 4.12
C GLU A 315 -1.85 -17.85 4.21
N GLY A 316 -0.85 -17.67 3.37
CA GLY A 316 -0.12 -16.39 3.26
C GLY A 316 -1.01 -15.26 2.76
N GLN A 317 -1.92 -15.52 1.80
CA GLN A 317 -2.92 -14.54 1.38
C GLN A 317 -3.83 -14.11 2.53
N GLU A 318 -4.29 -15.05 3.38
CA GLU A 318 -5.09 -14.73 4.57
C GLU A 318 -4.29 -13.85 5.53
N ILE A 319 -3.04 -14.21 5.84
CA ILE A 319 -2.16 -13.46 6.74
C ILE A 319 -1.96 -12.03 6.25
N PHE A 320 -1.52 -11.86 5.02
CA PHE A 320 -1.18 -10.52 4.49
C PHE A 320 -2.40 -9.69 4.08
N SER A 321 -3.59 -10.29 4.04
CA SER A 321 -4.85 -9.55 3.83
C SER A 321 -5.10 -8.48 4.91
N VAL A 322 -4.52 -8.64 6.10
CA VAL A 322 -4.57 -7.63 7.18
C VAL A 322 -4.07 -6.26 6.70
N TYR A 323 -3.12 -6.24 5.76
CA TYR A 323 -2.59 -5.05 5.11
C TYR A 323 -3.10 -4.85 3.68
N SER A 324 -4.05 -5.68 3.23
CA SER A 324 -4.53 -5.71 1.85
C SER A 324 -3.41 -6.00 0.83
N HIS A 325 -2.34 -6.67 1.25
CA HIS A 325 -1.29 -7.13 0.35
C HIS A 325 -1.76 -8.41 -0.33
N THR A 326 -1.59 -8.51 -1.64
CA THR A 326 -1.96 -9.69 -2.43
C THR A 326 -0.77 -10.33 -3.15
N GLY A 327 0.39 -9.71 -3.04
CA GLY A 327 1.65 -10.20 -3.57
C GLY A 327 2.81 -9.31 -3.14
N TYR A 328 4.02 -9.72 -3.51
CA TYR A 328 5.25 -8.94 -3.34
C TYR A 328 6.03 -8.91 -4.65
N ALA A 329 6.69 -7.79 -4.93
CA ALA A 329 7.67 -7.62 -5.99
C ALA A 329 8.99 -7.12 -5.40
N VAL A 330 10.12 -7.52 -6.00
CA VAL A 330 11.42 -6.97 -5.61
C VAL A 330 11.41 -5.46 -5.86
N ALA A 331 11.88 -4.71 -4.88
CA ALA A 331 11.97 -3.26 -4.96
C ALA A 331 13.37 -2.78 -4.58
N THR A 332 13.69 -1.58 -5.02
CA THR A 332 14.97 -0.90 -4.76
C THR A 332 14.70 0.46 -4.11
N ASP A 333 15.69 1.02 -3.47
CA ASP A 333 15.64 2.34 -2.84
C ASP A 333 15.16 3.43 -3.82
N ALA A 334 15.59 3.36 -5.09
CA ALA A 334 15.22 4.33 -6.14
C ALA A 334 13.71 4.35 -6.45
N ASP A 335 12.99 3.25 -6.21
CA ASP A 335 11.53 3.17 -6.40
C ASP A 335 10.79 4.12 -5.46
N TYR A 336 11.44 4.53 -4.35
CA TYR A 336 10.88 5.43 -3.34
C TYR A 336 11.38 6.88 -3.45
N ASP A 337 12.07 7.25 -4.53
CA ASP A 337 12.48 8.65 -4.79
C ASP A 337 11.28 9.60 -4.83
N GLY A 338 10.15 9.14 -5.37
CA GLY A 338 8.89 9.89 -5.35
C GLY A 338 8.39 10.18 -3.93
N ALA A 339 8.51 9.22 -3.01
CA ALA A 339 8.13 9.41 -1.61
C ALA A 339 9.06 10.43 -0.92
N ARG A 340 10.37 10.36 -1.18
CA ARG A 340 11.35 11.35 -0.67
C ARG A 340 11.08 12.76 -1.20
N ALA A 341 10.79 12.88 -2.49
CA ALA A 341 10.43 14.17 -3.10
C ALA A 341 9.14 14.74 -2.48
N ALA A 342 8.12 13.90 -2.33
CA ALA A 342 6.84 14.30 -1.74
C ALA A 342 7.00 14.73 -0.27
N LEU A 343 7.82 14.03 0.53
CA LEU A 343 8.12 14.43 1.91
C LEU A 343 8.81 15.80 1.99
N LYS A 344 9.78 16.07 1.11
CA LYS A 344 10.47 17.39 1.07
C LYS A 344 9.51 18.54 0.74
N VAL A 345 8.50 18.27 -0.07
CA VAL A 345 7.47 19.27 -0.41
C VAL A 345 6.48 19.44 0.73
N ALA A 346 6.12 18.36 1.45
CA ALA A 346 5.14 18.39 2.51
C ALA A 346 5.66 18.98 3.84
N GLN A 347 6.97 19.06 4.02
CA GLN A 347 7.63 19.73 5.15
C GLN A 347 7.76 21.25 4.88
#